data_296349bb29091023ce7a3c7439b86d47
#
_entry.id   296349bb29091023ce7a3c7439b86d47
#
_cell.length_a   1.000
_cell.length_b   1.000
_cell.length_c   1.000
_cell.angle_alpha   90.00
_cell.angle_beta   90.00
_cell.angle_gamma   90.00
#
_symmetry.space_group_name_H-M   'P 1'
#
loop_
_entity.id
_entity.type
_entity.pdbx_description
1 polymer ?
#
loop_
_entity_poly.entity_id
_entity_poly.type
_entity_poly.pdbx_seq_one_letter_code
_entity_poly.pdbx_strand_id
1 'polypeptide(L)'
;AGLRSLCAVMERKTGRGLSTLAGGGAAGGLGAGMVAFLGAELRRGIDAVLDTVGFDEALQQADFVFTGEGRMDAQSVRGKVISGVAARAAAAGVPVIAVVGDAAPGAELLLDAGLCSVFSINRRPLPFEQVRGESDVNLRFAMKNIARLIAAARGSR
;
A
#
# COMPACT_ATOMS: atom_id res chain seq x y z
N ALA A 1 12.22 12.80 23.44
CA ALA A 1 13.53 13.31 23.88
C ALA A 1 14.66 12.33 23.52
N GLY A 2 14.61 11.06 23.91
CA GLY A 2 15.70 10.08 23.74
C GLY A 2 16.22 9.88 22.32
N LEU A 3 15.33 9.74 21.32
CA LEU A 3 15.74 9.57 19.92
C LEU A 3 16.50 10.78 19.36
N ARG A 4 16.13 12.00 19.74
CA ARG A 4 16.87 13.20 19.30
C ARG A 4 18.27 13.25 19.90
N SER A 5 18.41 12.90 21.19
CA SER A 5 19.72 12.83 21.84
C SER A 5 20.62 11.75 21.23
N LEU A 6 20.06 10.57 20.95
CA LEU A 6 20.78 9.49 20.27
C LEU A 6 21.23 9.93 18.87
N CYS A 7 20.35 10.56 18.10
CA CYS A 7 20.65 11.07 16.77
C CYS A 7 21.81 12.07 16.81
N ALA A 8 21.78 13.06 17.72
CA ALA A 8 22.85 14.03 17.85
C ALA A 8 24.21 13.40 18.23
N VAL A 9 24.21 12.32 19.03
CA VAL A 9 25.46 11.60 19.35
C VAL A 9 25.99 10.86 18.11
N MET A 10 25.12 10.19 17.35
CA MET A 10 25.51 9.49 16.13
C MET A 10 26.03 10.46 15.05
N GLU A 11 25.36 11.61 14.86
CA GLU A 11 25.80 12.65 13.91
C GLU A 11 27.20 13.16 14.24
N ARG A 12 27.48 13.46 15.54
CA ARG A 12 28.82 13.89 15.97
C ARG A 12 29.89 12.83 15.72
N LYS A 13 29.56 11.55 15.85
CA LYS A 13 30.53 10.46 15.68
C LYS A 13 30.77 10.10 14.22
N THR A 14 29.79 10.23 13.37
CA THR A 14 29.85 9.73 11.98
C THR A 14 29.94 10.84 10.93
N GLY A 15 29.64 12.07 11.30
CA GLY A 15 29.53 13.21 10.38
C GLY A 15 28.34 13.14 9.43
N ARG A 16 27.42 12.18 9.60
CA ARG A 16 26.25 11.99 8.74
C ARG A 16 25.04 12.71 9.31
N GLY A 17 24.29 13.43 8.48
CA GLY A 17 23.02 14.06 8.87
C GLY A 17 21.93 13.00 9.02
N LEU A 18 21.42 12.82 10.23
CA LEU A 18 20.42 11.78 10.57
C LEU A 18 19.11 12.39 11.08
N SER A 19 19.15 13.64 11.52
CA SER A 19 18.01 14.32 12.15
C SER A 19 16.81 14.50 11.21
N THR A 20 17.05 14.59 9.90
CA THR A 20 16.05 14.71 8.85
C THR A 20 15.81 13.42 8.08
N LEU A 21 16.45 12.31 8.51
CA LEU A 21 16.36 11.04 7.80
C LEU A 21 14.95 10.44 7.92
N ALA A 22 14.23 10.37 6.81
CA ALA A 22 12.92 9.75 6.73
C ALA A 22 13.03 8.27 7.14
N GLY A 23 12.20 7.83 8.10
CA GLY A 23 12.26 6.45 8.63
C GLY A 23 13.36 6.22 9.68
N GLY A 24 14.25 7.17 9.94
CA GLY A 24 15.35 6.99 10.87
C GLY A 24 14.92 6.67 12.31
N GLY A 25 13.72 7.10 12.72
CA GLY A 25 13.15 6.78 14.02
C GLY A 25 12.54 5.38 14.15
N ALA A 26 12.44 4.62 13.06
CA ALA A 26 11.86 3.29 13.05
C ALA A 26 12.60 2.36 14.03
N ALA A 27 11.83 1.45 14.67
CA ALA A 27 12.33 0.50 15.66
C ALA A 27 13.21 1.17 16.75
N GLY A 28 12.77 2.31 17.27
CA GLY A 28 13.48 2.99 18.34
C GLY A 28 14.80 3.64 17.91
N GLY A 29 14.97 3.99 16.63
CA GLY A 29 16.18 4.59 16.08
C GLY A 29 17.15 3.60 15.44
N LEU A 30 16.78 2.33 15.33
CA LEU A 30 17.60 1.32 14.66
C LEU A 30 17.89 1.71 13.21
N GLY A 31 16.88 2.25 12.47
CA GLY A 31 17.06 2.73 11.11
C GLY A 31 18.18 3.77 11.01
N ALA A 32 18.17 4.79 11.85
CA ALA A 32 19.24 5.79 11.89
C ALA A 32 20.59 5.17 12.22
N GLY A 33 20.63 4.21 13.18
CA GLY A 33 21.85 3.50 13.54
C GLY A 33 22.44 2.71 12.37
N MET A 34 21.61 1.99 11.61
CA MET A 34 22.05 1.23 10.44
C MET A 34 22.61 2.14 9.34
N VAL A 35 21.98 3.28 9.10
CA VAL A 35 22.52 4.27 8.16
C VAL A 35 23.85 4.85 8.65
N ALA A 36 23.92 5.21 9.96
CA ALA A 36 25.11 5.83 10.55
C ALA A 36 26.35 4.95 10.51
N PHE A 37 26.20 3.69 10.95
CA PHE A 37 27.33 2.81 11.21
C PHE A 37 27.58 1.79 10.11
N LEU A 38 26.55 1.35 9.39
CA LEU A 38 26.67 0.32 8.35
C LEU A 38 26.50 0.88 6.93
N GLY A 39 26.20 2.18 6.79
CA GLY A 39 25.96 2.75 5.47
C GLY A 39 24.68 2.23 4.79
N ALA A 40 23.72 1.71 5.57
CA ALA A 40 22.48 1.18 5.04
C ALA A 40 21.63 2.26 4.35
N GLU A 41 20.87 1.88 3.35
CA GLU A 41 19.83 2.69 2.72
C GLU A 41 18.47 2.33 3.30
N LEU A 42 17.69 3.33 3.72
CA LEU A 42 16.32 3.13 4.15
C LEU A 42 15.39 3.27 2.94
N ARG A 43 14.66 2.20 2.64
CA ARG A 43 13.67 2.15 1.56
C ARG A 43 12.29 1.81 2.11
N ARG A 44 11.24 2.30 1.47
CA ARG A 44 9.89 1.85 1.81
C ARG A 44 9.76 0.36 1.51
N GLY A 45 9.23 -0.42 2.46
CA GLY A 45 9.11 -1.87 2.29
C GLY A 45 8.34 -2.27 1.04
N ILE A 46 7.28 -1.52 0.70
CA ILE A 46 6.49 -1.79 -0.51
C ILE A 46 7.33 -1.64 -1.79
N ASP A 47 8.18 -0.61 -1.89
CA ASP A 47 9.02 -0.42 -3.07
C ASP A 47 10.02 -1.57 -3.22
N ALA A 48 10.66 -1.98 -2.12
CA ALA A 48 11.60 -3.10 -2.14
C ALA A 48 10.93 -4.41 -2.55
N VAL A 49 9.68 -4.66 -2.10
CA VAL A 49 8.92 -5.85 -2.49
C VAL A 49 8.55 -5.79 -3.97
N LEU A 50 8.02 -4.67 -4.45
CA LEU A 50 7.60 -4.51 -5.85
C LEU A 50 8.79 -4.66 -6.81
N ASP A 51 9.97 -4.12 -6.45
CA ASP A 51 11.20 -4.31 -7.23
C ASP A 51 11.60 -5.80 -7.27
N THR A 52 11.54 -6.47 -6.11
CA THR A 52 11.97 -7.87 -5.99
C THR A 52 11.10 -8.82 -6.80
N VAL A 53 9.80 -8.54 -6.90
CA VAL A 53 8.87 -9.41 -7.65
C VAL A 53 8.75 -9.04 -9.13
N GLY A 54 9.50 -8.05 -9.63
CA GLY A 54 9.44 -7.62 -11.02
C GLY A 54 8.07 -7.01 -11.39
N PHE A 55 7.51 -6.21 -10.48
CA PHE A 55 6.16 -5.68 -10.65
C PHE A 55 6.02 -4.78 -11.88
N ASP A 56 7.03 -3.96 -12.16
CA ASP A 56 6.99 -3.03 -13.30
C ASP A 56 7.04 -3.77 -14.64
N GLU A 57 7.74 -4.90 -14.72
CA GLU A 57 7.74 -5.77 -15.89
C GLU A 57 6.37 -6.45 -16.08
N ALA A 58 5.74 -6.88 -14.98
CA ALA A 58 4.40 -7.46 -15.02
C ALA A 58 3.34 -6.45 -15.49
N LEU A 59 3.48 -5.18 -15.17
CA LEU A 59 2.57 -4.12 -15.60
C LEU A 59 2.52 -3.96 -17.12
N GLN A 60 3.60 -4.26 -17.84
CA GLN A 60 3.67 -4.08 -19.31
C GLN A 60 2.66 -4.95 -20.07
N GLN A 61 2.18 -6.03 -19.45
CA GLN A 61 1.22 -6.97 -20.05
C GLN A 61 -0.12 -6.99 -19.29
N ALA A 62 -0.32 -6.10 -18.33
CA ALA A 62 -1.50 -6.08 -17.50
C ALA A 62 -2.55 -5.11 -18.03
N ASP A 63 -3.78 -5.57 -18.15
CA ASP A 63 -4.95 -4.70 -18.41
C ASP A 63 -5.47 -4.03 -17.14
N PHE A 64 -5.32 -4.70 -16.00
CA PHE A 64 -5.76 -4.25 -14.67
C PHE A 64 -4.84 -4.80 -13.60
N VAL A 65 -4.70 -4.06 -12.51
CA VAL A 65 -4.11 -4.55 -11.27
C VAL A 65 -5.21 -4.67 -10.21
N PHE A 66 -5.27 -5.81 -9.54
CA PHE A 66 -6.08 -5.98 -8.35
C PHE A 66 -5.19 -5.92 -7.11
N THR A 67 -5.60 -5.12 -6.15
CA THR A 67 -4.95 -5.03 -4.84
C THR A 67 -5.99 -5.06 -3.73
N GLY A 68 -5.57 -5.27 -2.50
CA GLY A 68 -6.52 -5.29 -1.39
C GLY A 68 -5.85 -5.26 -0.02
N GLU A 69 -6.67 -4.96 0.95
CA GLU A 69 -6.31 -5.04 2.37
C GLU A 69 -7.56 -5.30 3.22
N GLY A 70 -7.36 -5.66 4.49
CA GLY A 70 -8.48 -5.95 5.38
C GLY A 70 -9.36 -4.73 5.65
N ARG A 71 -8.76 -3.55 5.85
CA ARG A 71 -9.46 -2.29 6.05
C ARG A 71 -8.69 -1.15 5.40
N MET A 72 -9.39 -0.41 4.57
CA MET A 72 -8.89 0.80 3.92
C MET A 72 -9.41 2.04 4.63
N ASP A 73 -8.54 2.98 4.97
CA ASP A 73 -8.84 4.26 5.59
C ASP A 73 -7.84 5.34 5.14
N ALA A 74 -7.93 6.54 5.71
CA ALA A 74 -7.03 7.66 5.40
C ALA A 74 -5.54 7.35 5.67
N GLN A 75 -5.20 6.34 6.48
CA GLN A 75 -3.80 5.94 6.71
C GLN A 75 -3.27 5.08 5.57
N SER A 76 -4.14 4.43 4.80
CA SER A 76 -3.78 3.61 3.63
C SER A 76 -3.12 4.44 2.51
N VAL A 77 -3.34 5.77 2.50
CA VAL A 77 -2.63 6.70 1.60
C VAL A 77 -1.14 6.82 1.93
N ARG A 78 -0.74 6.59 3.19
CA ARG A 78 0.62 6.86 3.67
C ARG A 78 1.56 5.66 3.59
N GLY A 79 1.95 5.25 2.38
CA GLY A 79 3.07 4.31 2.19
C GLY A 79 2.79 2.84 2.50
N LYS A 80 1.53 2.43 2.51
CA LYS A 80 1.11 1.02 2.59
C LYS A 80 1.06 0.38 1.20
N VAL A 81 0.74 -0.92 1.15
CA VAL A 81 0.75 -1.72 -0.07
C VAL A 81 -0.07 -1.08 -1.18
N ILE A 82 -1.31 -0.68 -0.89
CA ILE A 82 -2.23 -0.13 -1.90
C ILE A 82 -1.66 1.14 -2.55
N SER A 83 -1.13 2.08 -1.76
CA SER A 83 -0.58 3.33 -2.30
C SER A 83 0.69 3.11 -3.14
N GLY A 84 1.53 2.15 -2.77
CA GLY A 84 2.72 1.79 -3.57
C GLY A 84 2.35 1.14 -4.89
N VAL A 85 1.42 0.18 -4.87
CA VAL A 85 0.88 -0.47 -6.07
C VAL A 85 0.20 0.54 -6.98
N ALA A 86 -0.68 1.40 -6.42
CA ALA A 86 -1.40 2.41 -7.19
C ALA A 86 -0.45 3.40 -7.89
N ALA A 87 0.58 3.89 -7.19
CA ALA A 87 1.54 4.84 -7.75
C ALA A 87 2.32 4.24 -8.94
N ARG A 88 2.80 3.00 -8.84
CA ARG A 88 3.54 2.36 -9.94
C ARG A 88 2.63 2.01 -11.12
N ALA A 89 1.46 1.46 -10.86
CA ALA A 89 0.52 1.12 -11.91
C ALA A 89 0.00 2.37 -12.63
N ALA A 90 -0.26 3.47 -11.92
CA ALA A 90 -0.62 4.76 -12.53
C ALA A 90 0.49 5.29 -13.44
N ALA A 91 1.76 5.18 -13.03
CA ALA A 91 2.90 5.56 -13.87
C ALA A 91 3.00 4.74 -15.17
N ALA A 92 2.54 3.48 -15.14
CA ALA A 92 2.45 2.59 -16.30
C ALA A 92 1.13 2.73 -17.09
N GLY A 93 0.20 3.57 -16.64
CA GLY A 93 -1.13 3.72 -17.27
C GLY A 93 -2.07 2.53 -17.04
N VAL A 94 -1.79 1.66 -16.08
CA VAL A 94 -2.58 0.47 -15.78
C VAL A 94 -3.56 0.77 -14.63
N PRO A 95 -4.87 0.62 -14.83
CA PRO A 95 -5.87 0.90 -13.81
C PRO A 95 -5.81 -0.09 -12.65
N VAL A 96 -5.91 0.42 -11.42
CA VAL A 96 -5.88 -0.36 -10.18
C VAL A 96 -7.25 -0.43 -9.54
N ILE A 97 -7.69 -1.62 -9.25
CA ILE A 97 -8.95 -1.92 -8.56
C ILE A 97 -8.61 -2.45 -7.16
N ALA A 98 -9.04 -1.74 -6.13
CA ALA A 98 -8.90 -2.22 -4.76
C ALA A 98 -10.13 -3.02 -4.33
N VAL A 99 -9.90 -4.21 -3.76
CA VAL A 99 -10.93 -5.05 -3.16
C VAL A 99 -10.60 -5.26 -1.69
N VAL A 100 -11.40 -4.70 -0.81
CA VAL A 100 -11.08 -4.55 0.62
C VAL A 100 -12.13 -5.17 1.51
N GLY A 101 -11.75 -5.54 2.72
CA GLY A 101 -12.70 -6.05 3.73
C GLY A 101 -13.67 -4.98 4.17
N ASP A 102 -13.17 -3.79 4.46
CA ASP A 102 -13.92 -2.62 4.87
C ASP A 102 -13.33 -1.35 4.25
N ALA A 103 -14.19 -0.46 3.78
CA ALA A 103 -13.81 0.87 3.27
C ALA A 103 -14.34 1.92 4.26
N ALA A 104 -13.46 2.39 5.13
CA ALA A 104 -13.78 3.38 6.14
C ALA A 104 -13.74 4.81 5.57
N PRO A 105 -14.28 5.82 6.26
CA PRO A 105 -14.15 7.21 5.88
C PRO A 105 -12.68 7.59 5.63
N GLY A 106 -12.41 8.31 4.55
CA GLY A 106 -11.07 8.66 4.08
C GLY A 106 -10.50 7.68 3.04
N ALA A 107 -11.16 6.55 2.76
CA ALA A 107 -10.77 5.64 1.69
C ALA A 107 -10.86 6.30 0.30
N GLU A 108 -11.74 7.27 0.13
CA GLU A 108 -11.92 8.07 -1.09
C GLU A 108 -10.65 8.80 -1.52
N LEU A 109 -9.79 9.19 -0.58
CA LEU A 109 -8.51 9.84 -0.87
C LEU A 109 -7.57 8.97 -1.73
N LEU A 110 -7.78 7.65 -1.74
CA LEU A 110 -6.99 6.75 -2.57
C LEU A 110 -7.45 6.74 -4.04
N LEU A 111 -8.68 7.13 -4.34
CA LEU A 111 -9.13 7.37 -5.70
C LEU A 111 -8.35 8.54 -6.30
N ASP A 112 -8.19 9.64 -5.55
CA ASP A 112 -7.38 10.79 -5.96
C ASP A 112 -5.88 10.43 -6.06
N ALA A 113 -5.44 9.42 -5.32
CA ALA A 113 -4.07 8.91 -5.33
C ALA A 113 -3.80 7.86 -6.42
N GLY A 114 -4.74 7.60 -7.34
CA GLY A 114 -4.52 6.76 -8.52
C GLY A 114 -5.24 5.42 -8.54
N LEU A 115 -6.13 5.12 -7.58
CA LEU A 115 -7.03 3.97 -7.71
C LEU A 115 -8.13 4.27 -8.74
N CYS A 116 -8.40 3.29 -9.60
CA CYS A 116 -9.54 3.34 -10.52
C CYS A 116 -10.87 3.14 -9.78
N SER A 117 -10.91 2.21 -8.83
CA SER A 117 -12.11 1.91 -8.05
C SER A 117 -11.80 1.15 -6.77
N VAL A 118 -12.73 1.21 -5.81
CA VAL A 118 -12.68 0.50 -4.54
C VAL A 118 -13.97 -0.28 -4.34
N PHE A 119 -13.85 -1.56 -4.00
CA PHE A 119 -14.97 -2.44 -3.67
C PHE A 119 -14.79 -3.04 -2.29
N SER A 120 -15.79 -2.89 -1.42
CA SER A 120 -15.85 -3.66 -0.17
C SER A 120 -16.44 -5.04 -0.43
N ILE A 121 -15.85 -6.08 0.18
CA ILE A 121 -16.42 -7.42 0.19
C ILE A 121 -17.52 -7.61 1.24
N ASN A 122 -17.69 -6.63 2.13
CA ASN A 122 -18.72 -6.70 3.15
C ASN A 122 -20.10 -6.43 2.51
N ARG A 123 -20.85 -7.48 2.25
CA ARG A 123 -22.15 -7.42 1.56
C ARG A 123 -23.31 -7.02 2.47
N ARG A 124 -23.11 -7.08 3.79
CA ARG A 124 -24.12 -6.80 4.79
C ARG A 124 -23.60 -5.72 5.74
N PRO A 125 -24.42 -4.80 6.21
CA PRO A 125 -24.03 -3.75 7.14
C PRO A 125 -23.87 -4.33 8.57
N LEU A 126 -22.93 -5.25 8.74
CA LEU A 126 -22.65 -5.93 9.99
C LEU A 126 -21.20 -5.65 10.42
N PRO A 127 -20.93 -5.63 11.74
CA PRO A 127 -19.57 -5.54 12.27
C PRO A 127 -18.68 -6.65 11.70
N PHE A 128 -17.41 -6.34 11.47
CA PHE A 128 -16.44 -7.27 10.90
C PHE A 128 -16.39 -8.63 11.62
N GLU A 129 -16.45 -8.64 12.94
CA GLU A 129 -16.41 -9.87 13.74
C GLU A 129 -17.53 -10.85 13.38
N GLN A 130 -18.68 -10.36 12.93
CA GLN A 130 -19.81 -11.19 12.54
C GLN A 130 -19.71 -11.71 11.10
N VAL A 131 -18.95 -11.05 10.24
CA VAL A 131 -18.79 -11.42 8.82
C VAL A 131 -17.43 -12.01 8.49
N ARG A 132 -16.50 -12.00 9.43
CA ARG A 132 -15.13 -12.49 9.24
C ARG A 132 -15.06 -13.91 8.68
N GLY A 133 -15.93 -14.81 9.17
CA GLY A 133 -15.99 -16.20 8.70
C GLY A 133 -16.48 -16.36 7.26
N GLU A 134 -17.09 -15.32 6.68
CA GLU A 134 -17.61 -15.30 5.31
C GLU A 134 -16.68 -14.62 4.30
N SER A 135 -15.51 -14.17 4.74
CA SER A 135 -14.62 -13.33 3.91
C SER A 135 -14.24 -13.98 2.58
N ASP A 136 -13.97 -15.28 2.56
CA ASP A 136 -13.67 -16.04 1.33
C ASP A 136 -14.86 -16.02 0.35
N VAL A 137 -16.04 -16.37 0.82
CA VAL A 137 -17.27 -16.39 0.00
C VAL A 137 -17.60 -14.99 -0.52
N ASN A 138 -17.44 -13.98 0.32
CA ASN A 138 -17.71 -12.58 -0.01
C ASN A 138 -16.70 -12.06 -1.05
N LEU A 139 -15.41 -12.38 -0.90
CA LEU A 139 -14.37 -12.05 -1.87
C LEU A 139 -14.67 -12.67 -3.24
N ARG A 140 -14.98 -13.98 -3.28
CA ARG A 140 -15.35 -14.66 -4.53
C ARG A 140 -16.55 -14.02 -5.21
N PHE A 141 -17.56 -13.65 -4.43
CA PHE A 141 -18.73 -12.96 -4.95
C PHE A 141 -18.38 -11.60 -5.54
N ALA A 142 -17.62 -10.77 -4.81
CA ALA A 142 -17.18 -9.45 -5.28
C ALA A 142 -16.36 -9.57 -6.58
N MET A 143 -15.36 -10.45 -6.59
CA MET A 143 -14.51 -10.67 -7.78
C MET A 143 -15.30 -11.15 -8.99
N LYS A 144 -16.27 -12.05 -8.79
CA LYS A 144 -17.16 -12.50 -9.87
C LYS A 144 -17.98 -11.36 -10.47
N ASN A 145 -18.49 -10.44 -9.65
CA ASN A 145 -19.24 -9.28 -10.14
C ASN A 145 -18.35 -8.31 -10.90
N ILE A 146 -17.17 -7.99 -10.36
CA ILE A 146 -16.20 -7.11 -11.01
C ILE A 146 -15.77 -7.67 -12.36
N ALA A 147 -15.43 -8.97 -12.43
CA ALA A 147 -15.04 -9.62 -13.67
C ALA A 147 -16.17 -9.58 -14.73
N ARG A 148 -17.43 -9.81 -14.32
CA ARG A 148 -18.59 -9.70 -15.21
C ARG A 148 -18.80 -8.28 -15.72
N LEU A 149 -18.62 -7.28 -14.86
CA LEU A 149 -18.71 -5.86 -15.24
C LEU A 149 -17.66 -5.50 -16.29
N ILE A 150 -16.40 -5.91 -16.05
CA ILE A 150 -15.29 -5.68 -16.99
C ILE A 150 -15.57 -6.37 -18.33
N ALA A 151 -16.01 -7.62 -18.30
CA ALA A 151 -16.33 -8.37 -19.52
C ALA A 151 -17.46 -7.70 -20.33
N ALA A 152 -18.52 -7.24 -19.66
CA ALA A 152 -19.62 -6.54 -20.31
C ALA A 152 -19.16 -5.21 -20.94
N ALA A 153 -18.34 -4.45 -20.23
CA ALA A 153 -17.79 -3.18 -20.74
C ALA A 153 -16.86 -3.37 -21.96
N ARG A 154 -16.14 -4.50 -22.04
CA ARG A 154 -15.29 -4.86 -23.19
C ARG A 154 -16.09 -5.38 -24.39
N GLY A 155 -17.16 -6.12 -24.14
CA GLY A 155 -18.02 -6.68 -25.18
C GLY A 155 -18.96 -5.66 -25.84
N SER A 156 -19.06 -4.45 -25.31
CA SER A 156 -19.88 -3.36 -25.83
C SER A 156 -19.11 -2.41 -26.77
N ARG A 157 -17.89 -2.79 -27.17
CA ARG A 157 -17.07 -2.05 -28.13
C ARG A 157 -17.00 -2.84 -29.48
#